data_6afbe9f3473f6fb17a2d6fd167f1f28d
#
_entry.id   6afbe9f3473f6fb17a2d6fd167f1f28d
#
_cell.length_a   1.000
_cell.length_b   1.000
_cell.length_c   1.000
_cell.angle_alpha   90.00
_cell.angle_beta   90.00
_cell.angle_gamma   90.00
#
_symmetry.space_group_name_H-M   'P 1'
#
loop_
_entity.id
_entity.type
_entity.pdbx_description
1 polymer ?
#
loop_
_entity_poly.entity_id
_entity_poly.type
_entity_poly.pdbx_seq_one_letter_code
_entity_poly.pdbx_strand_id
1 'polypeptide(L)'
;EAGVNVSLGQDSMQDPWYPVGNGNMMLILDYVLHLAQMMSFEEIDDALKFLTVNGATTLGMRDSYGLEAGKPANFIVLDASSVFGAVYERCDVLRSVREGRTLFTRNTSITTDLDLLTL
;
A
#
# COMPACT_ATOMS: atom_id res chain seq x y z
N GLU A 1 24.26 2.21 -7.89
CA GLU A 1 23.30 1.94 -6.79
C GLU A 1 24.08 1.48 -5.56
N ALA A 2 23.77 2.06 -4.37
CA ALA A 2 24.52 1.80 -3.15
C ALA A 2 24.13 0.47 -2.45
N GLY A 3 23.16 -0.29 -2.98
CA GLY A 3 22.69 -1.56 -2.39
C GLY A 3 22.02 -1.41 -1.01
N VAL A 4 21.58 -0.21 -0.65
CA VAL A 4 20.91 0.05 0.63
C VAL A 4 19.46 -0.40 0.55
N ASN A 5 18.98 -1.15 1.55
CA ASN A 5 17.56 -1.47 1.68
C ASN A 5 16.81 -0.25 2.27
N VAL A 6 15.84 0.25 1.54
CA VAL A 6 14.98 1.36 1.98
C VAL A 6 13.57 0.83 2.19
N SER A 7 13.00 1.08 3.36
CA SER A 7 11.60 0.79 3.67
C SER A 7 10.91 2.02 4.26
N LEU A 8 9.61 2.07 4.16
CA LEU A 8 8.79 3.17 4.66
C LEU A 8 7.99 2.73 5.88
N GLY A 9 7.74 3.68 6.77
CA GLY A 9 6.87 3.53 7.91
C GLY A 9 6.14 4.84 8.20
N GLN A 10 5.02 4.75 8.88
CA GLN A 10 4.33 5.92 9.41
C GLN A 10 4.69 6.04 10.89
N ASP A 11 5.34 7.15 11.25
CA ASP A 11 5.76 7.42 12.61
C ASP A 11 4.57 7.83 13.49
N SER A 12 3.82 8.81 13.05
CA SER A 12 2.76 9.46 13.84
C SER A 12 1.37 9.18 13.28
N MET A 13 0.42 8.79 14.16
CA MET A 13 -0.99 8.58 13.82
C MET A 13 -1.87 9.15 14.91
N GLN A 14 -2.68 10.17 14.59
CA GLN A 14 -3.63 10.79 15.53
C GLN A 14 -2.98 11.21 16.85
N ASP A 15 -1.78 11.75 16.75
CA ASP A 15 -1.00 12.28 17.85
C ASP A 15 -0.76 13.80 17.65
N PRO A 16 -0.10 14.49 18.62
CA PRO A 16 0.15 15.93 18.50
C PRO A 16 0.99 16.35 17.29
N TRP A 17 1.79 15.45 16.72
CA TRP A 17 2.65 15.74 15.57
C TRP A 17 1.91 15.54 14.24
N TYR A 18 1.03 14.55 14.15
CA TYR A 18 0.24 14.28 12.96
C TYR A 18 -1.19 13.84 13.31
N PRO A 19 -2.04 14.79 13.73
CA PRO A 19 -3.40 14.48 14.20
C PRO A 19 -4.33 13.91 13.13
N VAL A 20 -4.00 14.08 11.84
CA VAL A 20 -4.78 13.56 10.70
C VAL A 20 -4.24 12.23 10.15
N GLY A 21 -3.22 11.67 10.75
CA GLY A 21 -2.67 10.36 10.35
C GLY A 21 -3.68 9.24 10.54
N ASN A 22 -3.93 8.45 9.49
CA ASN A 22 -4.93 7.37 9.49
C ASN A 22 -4.34 5.96 9.28
N GLY A 23 -3.00 5.84 9.20
CA GLY A 23 -2.33 4.58 8.96
C GLY A 23 -2.41 4.07 7.50
N ASN A 24 -2.92 4.86 6.57
CA ASN A 24 -2.92 4.48 5.16
C ASN A 24 -1.51 4.61 4.57
N MET A 25 -0.84 3.47 4.38
CA MET A 25 0.52 3.43 3.86
C MET A 25 0.62 3.84 2.37
N MET A 26 -0.48 3.81 1.62
CA MET A 26 -0.49 4.32 0.24
C MET A 26 -0.30 5.85 0.21
N LEU A 27 -0.84 6.56 1.21
CA LEU A 27 -0.60 7.99 1.38
C LEU A 27 0.88 8.29 1.69
N ILE A 28 1.51 7.47 2.52
CA ILE A 28 2.94 7.62 2.82
C ILE A 28 3.79 7.35 1.59
N LEU A 29 3.42 6.35 0.79
CA LEU A 29 4.09 6.06 -0.46
C LEU A 29 4.00 7.24 -1.44
N ASP A 30 2.80 7.80 -1.63
CA ASP A 30 2.59 9.00 -2.46
C ASP A 30 3.49 10.17 -2.01
N TYR A 31 3.56 10.45 -0.73
CA TYR A 31 4.45 11.51 -0.20
C TYR A 31 5.91 11.25 -0.53
N VAL A 32 6.38 10.02 -0.35
CA VAL A 32 7.80 9.68 -0.59
C VAL A 32 8.11 9.74 -2.08
N LEU A 33 7.25 9.22 -2.94
CA LEU A 33 7.40 9.30 -4.40
C LEU A 33 7.54 10.76 -4.85
N HIS A 34 6.69 11.63 -4.32
CA HIS A 34 6.70 13.06 -4.64
C HIS A 34 7.97 13.75 -4.13
N LEU A 35 8.36 13.52 -2.88
CA LEU A 35 9.54 14.13 -2.27
C LEU A 35 10.85 13.65 -2.92
N ALA A 36 10.91 12.37 -3.30
CA ALA A 36 12.06 11.77 -3.96
C ALA A 36 12.07 11.99 -5.48
N GLN A 37 11.01 12.61 -6.03
CA GLN A 37 10.82 12.85 -7.47
C GLN A 37 10.84 11.56 -8.31
N MET A 38 10.32 10.47 -7.76
CA MET A 38 10.15 9.18 -8.42
C MET A 38 8.80 9.13 -9.14
N MET A 39 8.71 9.78 -10.31
CA MET A 39 7.44 10.07 -10.97
C MET A 39 7.25 9.36 -12.32
N SER A 40 8.19 8.52 -12.74
CA SER A 40 7.97 7.67 -13.91
C SER A 40 7.00 6.52 -13.56
N PHE A 41 6.26 6.03 -14.55
CA PHE A 41 5.36 4.88 -14.34
C PHE A 41 6.10 3.65 -13.81
N GLU A 42 7.31 3.39 -14.28
CA GLU A 42 8.14 2.28 -13.86
C GLU A 42 8.57 2.43 -12.38
N GLU A 43 8.96 3.63 -11.96
CA GLU A 43 9.33 3.90 -10.56
C GLU A 43 8.12 3.77 -9.62
N ILE A 44 6.95 4.23 -10.03
CA ILE A 44 5.72 4.13 -9.25
C ILE A 44 5.30 2.66 -9.09
N ASP A 45 5.33 1.88 -10.16
CA ASP A 45 4.98 0.45 -10.12
C ASP A 45 5.94 -0.35 -9.22
N ASP A 46 7.23 -0.01 -9.24
CA ASP A 46 8.25 -0.67 -8.41
C ASP A 46 8.24 -0.20 -6.95
N ALA A 47 7.67 0.97 -6.66
CA ALA A 47 7.74 1.58 -5.34
C ALA A 47 6.98 0.82 -4.24
N LEU A 48 6.03 -0.04 -4.59
CA LEU A 48 5.31 -0.85 -3.61
C LEU A 48 6.26 -1.74 -2.79
N LYS A 49 7.44 -2.05 -3.31
CA LYS A 49 8.47 -2.80 -2.57
C LYS A 49 8.91 -2.10 -1.27
N PHE A 50 8.87 -0.77 -1.21
CA PHE A 50 9.24 -0.02 -0.01
C PHE A 50 8.31 -0.31 1.18
N LEU A 51 7.05 -0.64 0.90
CA LEU A 51 6.04 -1.00 1.90
C LEU A 51 5.94 -2.51 2.15
N THR A 52 6.51 -3.33 1.28
CA THR A 52 6.32 -4.78 1.26
C THR A 52 7.64 -5.51 1.51
N VAL A 53 8.31 -5.92 0.47
CA VAL A 53 9.52 -6.76 0.53
C VAL A 53 10.65 -6.08 1.30
N ASN A 54 10.84 -4.79 1.10
CA ASN A 54 11.88 -4.03 1.81
C ASN A 54 11.53 -3.88 3.30
N GLY A 55 10.25 -3.66 3.62
CA GLY A 55 9.76 -3.64 4.99
C GLY A 55 10.00 -4.98 5.68
N ALA A 56 9.68 -6.09 5.03
CA ALA A 56 9.96 -7.42 5.54
C ALA A 56 11.45 -7.66 5.78
N THR A 57 12.30 -7.17 4.89
CA THR A 57 13.76 -7.25 5.04
C THR A 57 14.23 -6.46 6.27
N THR A 58 13.74 -5.23 6.45
CA THR A 58 14.05 -4.38 7.60
C THR A 58 13.65 -5.03 8.92
N LEU A 59 12.52 -5.74 8.93
CA LEU A 59 11.99 -6.43 10.11
C LEU A 59 12.58 -7.83 10.33
N GLY A 60 13.51 -8.29 9.49
CA GLY A 60 14.07 -9.64 9.56
C GLY A 60 13.06 -10.75 9.23
N MET A 61 12.01 -10.45 8.48
CA MET A 61 10.90 -11.38 8.15
C MET A 61 10.92 -11.86 6.69
N ARG A 62 12.01 -11.67 5.98
CA ARG A 62 12.12 -11.94 4.54
C ARG A 62 11.72 -13.38 4.18
N ASP A 63 12.15 -14.36 4.96
CA ASP A 63 11.94 -15.78 4.66
C ASP A 63 10.47 -16.20 4.83
N SER A 64 9.76 -15.55 5.75
CA SER A 64 8.32 -15.81 6.01
C SER A 64 7.38 -14.90 5.22
N TYR A 65 7.91 -13.90 4.51
CA TYR A 65 7.13 -12.92 3.76
C TYR A 65 6.91 -13.36 2.31
N GLY A 66 5.69 -13.11 1.79
CA GLY A 66 5.33 -13.31 0.39
C GLY A 66 4.08 -14.16 0.21
N LEU A 67 3.49 -14.08 -0.98
CA LEU A 67 2.33 -14.87 -1.39
C LEU A 67 2.80 -16.15 -2.10
N GLU A 68 3.34 -17.07 -1.34
CA GLU A 68 3.90 -18.33 -1.82
C GLU A 68 3.32 -19.50 -1.03
N ALA A 69 3.18 -20.66 -1.67
CA ALA A 69 2.74 -21.88 -0.98
C ALA A 69 3.72 -22.24 0.15
N GLY A 70 3.19 -22.51 1.34
CA GLY A 70 3.98 -22.83 2.53
C GLY A 70 4.33 -21.62 3.42
N LYS A 71 4.10 -20.40 2.94
CA LYS A 71 4.24 -19.21 3.78
C LYS A 71 2.94 -18.83 4.49
N PRO A 72 3.00 -18.08 5.61
CA PRO A 72 1.80 -17.59 6.27
C PRO A 72 0.97 -16.70 5.32
N ALA A 73 -0.33 -16.92 5.28
CA ALA A 73 -1.25 -16.13 4.47
C ALA A 73 -1.49 -14.74 5.11
N ASN A 74 -0.55 -13.83 4.89
CA ASN A 74 -0.58 -12.44 5.34
C ASN A 74 -0.66 -11.54 4.12
N PHE A 75 -1.82 -10.93 3.86
CA PHE A 75 -2.00 -10.04 2.72
C PHE A 75 -3.14 -9.05 2.94
N ILE A 76 -3.13 -8.01 2.12
CA ILE A 76 -4.25 -7.08 1.97
C ILE A 76 -4.74 -7.11 0.53
N VAL A 77 -6.02 -6.82 0.35
CA VAL A 77 -6.64 -6.58 -0.96
C VAL A 77 -6.95 -5.10 -1.04
N LEU A 78 -6.44 -4.45 -2.08
CA LEU A 78 -6.63 -3.04 -2.34
C LEU A 78 -7.73 -2.83 -3.38
N ASP A 79 -8.43 -1.70 -3.30
CA ASP A 79 -9.44 -1.28 -4.29
C ASP A 79 -8.76 -0.63 -5.50
N ALA A 80 -7.96 -1.39 -6.22
CA ALA A 80 -7.22 -0.91 -7.37
C ALA A 80 -6.87 -2.05 -8.34
N SER A 81 -6.80 -1.72 -9.63
CA SER A 81 -6.42 -2.66 -10.70
C SER A 81 -4.91 -2.69 -10.99
N SER A 82 -4.15 -1.71 -10.47
CA SER A 82 -2.71 -1.58 -10.66
C SER A 82 -2.05 -0.89 -9.47
N VAL A 83 -0.72 -0.98 -9.37
CA VAL A 83 0.04 -0.23 -8.35
C VAL A 83 -0.12 1.27 -8.55
N PHE A 84 -0.01 1.74 -9.80
CA PHE A 84 -0.25 3.14 -10.14
C PHE A 84 -1.63 3.61 -9.66
N GLY A 85 -2.70 2.86 -9.97
CA GLY A 85 -4.06 3.18 -9.52
C GLY A 85 -4.16 3.21 -8.00
N ALA A 86 -3.55 2.25 -7.32
CA ALA A 86 -3.54 2.19 -5.86
C ALA A 86 -2.91 3.44 -5.22
N VAL A 87 -1.82 3.95 -5.78
CA VAL A 87 -1.16 5.18 -5.32
C VAL A 87 -1.98 6.40 -5.70
N TYR A 88 -2.40 6.51 -6.97
CA TYR A 88 -3.13 7.64 -7.51
C TYR A 88 -4.43 7.91 -6.74
N GLU A 89 -5.21 6.88 -6.47
CA GLU A 89 -6.49 6.98 -5.77
C GLU A 89 -6.33 6.96 -4.25
N ARG A 90 -5.10 6.67 -3.73
CA ARG A 90 -4.85 6.41 -2.30
C ARG A 90 -5.85 5.39 -1.76
N CYS A 91 -6.00 4.32 -2.54
CA CYS A 91 -7.10 3.37 -2.43
C CYS A 91 -7.25 2.78 -1.02
N ASP A 92 -8.47 2.38 -0.73
CA ASP A 92 -8.82 1.72 0.51
C ASP A 92 -8.39 0.24 0.52
N VAL A 93 -8.16 -0.28 1.72
CA VAL A 93 -8.01 -1.72 1.93
C VAL A 93 -9.41 -2.35 1.99
N LEU A 94 -9.73 -3.20 1.02
CA LEU A 94 -10.99 -3.95 0.97
C LEU A 94 -10.99 -5.15 1.91
N ARG A 95 -9.86 -5.81 2.08
CA ARG A 95 -9.71 -6.96 2.96
C ARG A 95 -8.32 -7.01 3.56
N SER A 96 -8.25 -7.35 4.84
CA SER A 96 -6.99 -7.69 5.50
C SER A 96 -7.06 -9.11 6.02
N VAL A 97 -6.01 -9.89 5.73
CA VAL A 97 -5.85 -11.28 6.17
C VAL A 97 -4.52 -11.44 6.90
N ARG A 98 -4.55 -12.07 8.07
CA ARG A 98 -3.37 -12.43 8.84
C ARG A 98 -3.44 -13.89 9.27
N GLU A 99 -2.41 -14.64 8.95
CA GLU A 99 -2.32 -16.07 9.24
C GLU A 99 -3.57 -16.86 8.78
N GLY A 100 -4.06 -16.54 7.59
CA GLY A 100 -5.26 -17.13 7.01
C GLY A 100 -6.59 -16.63 7.58
N ARG A 101 -6.58 -15.78 8.62
CA ARG A 101 -7.80 -15.21 9.22
C ARG A 101 -8.10 -13.85 8.64
N THR A 102 -9.31 -13.63 8.17
CA THR A 102 -9.79 -12.31 7.78
C THR A 102 -9.95 -11.45 9.04
N LEU A 103 -9.21 -10.34 9.11
CA LEU A 103 -9.31 -9.36 10.19
C LEU A 103 -10.49 -8.42 9.97
N PHE A 104 -10.64 -7.93 8.73
CA PHE A 104 -11.80 -7.15 8.32
C PHE A 104 -12.04 -7.26 6.82
N THR A 105 -13.25 -6.91 6.41
CA THR A 105 -13.65 -6.69 5.02
C THR A 105 -14.39 -5.36 4.96
N ARG A 106 -14.07 -4.55 3.96
CA ARG A 106 -14.79 -3.30 3.62
C ARG A 106 -15.53 -3.52 2.30
N ASN A 107 -16.78 -3.09 2.26
CA ASN A 107 -17.56 -3.02 1.03
C ASN A 107 -17.68 -1.55 0.63
N THR A 108 -17.25 -1.21 -0.58
CA THR A 108 -17.42 0.10 -1.18
C THR A 108 -18.41 0.00 -2.33
N SER A 109 -19.30 0.98 -2.47
CA SER A 109 -20.18 1.11 -3.61
C SER A 109 -20.23 2.57 -4.03
N ILE A 110 -20.14 2.80 -5.34
CA ILE A 110 -20.33 4.11 -5.93
C ILE A 110 -21.59 4.02 -6.78
N THR A 111 -22.54 4.92 -6.51
CA THR A 111 -23.72 5.10 -7.36
C THR A 111 -23.63 6.47 -8.02
N THR A 112 -23.83 6.53 -9.32
CA THR A 112 -23.86 7.78 -10.08
C THR A 112 -25.07 7.82 -10.97
N ASP A 113 -25.70 8.99 -11.06
CA ASP A 113 -26.77 9.30 -12.01
C ASP A 113 -26.22 9.88 -13.33
N LEU A 114 -24.89 9.98 -13.45
CA LEU A 114 -24.24 10.45 -14.65
C LEU A 114 -24.19 9.31 -15.69
N ASP A 115 -24.76 9.56 -16.86
CA ASP A 115 -24.57 8.67 -18.01
C ASP A 115 -23.21 8.96 -18.66
N LEU A 116 -22.18 8.24 -18.21
CA LEU A 116 -20.80 8.39 -18.71
C LEU A 116 -20.57 7.72 -20.07
N LEU A 117 -21.60 7.06 -20.63
CA LEU A 117 -21.50 6.37 -21.93
C LEU A 117 -21.78 7.30 -23.13
N THR A 118 -22.09 8.56 -22.87
CA THR A 118 -22.40 9.57 -23.91
C THR A 118 -21.33 10.63 -24.10
N LEU A 119 -20.13 10.43 -23.59
CA LEU A 119 -18.97 11.32 -23.79
C LEU A 119 -18.02 10.77 -24.83
#